data_058c88bf30197285a072cb3ce0e926bc
#
_entry.id   058c88bf30197285a072cb3ce0e926bc
#
_cell.length_a   1.000
_cell.length_b   1.000
_cell.length_c   1.000
_cell.angle_alpha   90.00
_cell.angle_beta   90.00
_cell.angle_gamma   90.00
#
_symmetry.space_group_name_H-M   'P 1'
#
loop_
_entity.id
_entity.type
_entity.pdbx_description
1 polymer ?
#
loop_
_entity_poly.entity_id
_entity_poly.type
_entity_poly.pdbx_seq_one_letter_code
_entity_poly.pdbx_strand_id
1 'polypeptide(L)'
;MGEKLKPVYFVIALFLLIPIGCTYNNHSSTDLLVNNQQIATAINPETSRSDCDTLVITCIDYRYAFANQEFINETLGLKDNYDHISIPGGIYNLVNPETRELLFSKFALSVKLHLINQVVIISHKDCGAYGGSASFGSEIAENENLCADLRTARTLLIEKYPTLEVNLFLESLVKEGDQMTVHFEKIP
;
A
#
# COMPACT_ATOMS: atom_id res chain seq x y z
N MET A 1 34.65 -70.35 46.05
CA MET A 1 34.43 -69.92 44.65
C MET A 1 33.89 -68.49 44.77
N GLY A 2 34.79 -67.50 44.68
CA GLY A 2 34.47 -66.11 44.88
C GLY A 2 34.40 -65.37 43.57
N GLU A 3 33.20 -64.88 43.22
CA GLU A 3 33.02 -64.01 42.10
C GLU A 3 33.45 -62.60 42.45
N LYS A 4 34.43 -62.06 41.70
CA LYS A 4 34.95 -60.69 41.84
C LYS A 4 33.99 -59.75 41.13
N LEU A 5 33.34 -58.85 41.88
CA LEU A 5 32.63 -57.68 41.35
C LEU A 5 33.60 -56.72 40.66
N LYS A 6 33.35 -56.42 39.38
CA LYS A 6 34.06 -55.38 38.65
C LYS A 6 33.51 -54.00 39.01
N PRO A 7 34.35 -52.98 39.13
CA PRO A 7 33.88 -51.66 39.44
C PRO A 7 33.21 -51.04 38.18
N VAL A 8 32.00 -50.51 38.34
CA VAL A 8 31.28 -49.69 37.35
C VAL A 8 31.81 -48.26 37.45
N TYR A 9 32.56 -47.85 36.45
CA TYR A 9 32.97 -46.46 36.33
C TYR A 9 31.76 -45.64 35.82
N PHE A 10 31.23 -44.79 36.66
CA PHE A 10 30.26 -43.77 36.29
C PHE A 10 31.00 -42.65 35.53
N VAL A 11 30.85 -42.61 34.20
CA VAL A 11 31.32 -41.48 33.42
C VAL A 11 30.29 -40.37 33.55
N ILE A 12 30.60 -39.40 34.37
CA ILE A 12 29.82 -38.14 34.44
C ILE A 12 30.18 -37.34 33.18
N ALA A 13 29.30 -37.40 32.18
CA ALA A 13 29.35 -36.53 31.03
C ALA A 13 28.95 -35.11 31.46
N LEU A 14 29.95 -34.27 31.65
CA LEU A 14 29.76 -32.85 31.90
C LEU A 14 29.27 -32.20 30.58
N PHE A 15 27.97 -32.04 30.43
CA PHE A 15 27.41 -31.22 29.36
C PHE A 15 27.75 -29.77 29.62
N LEU A 16 28.79 -29.30 28.95
CA LEU A 16 29.06 -27.88 28.81
C LEU A 16 27.92 -27.31 27.97
N LEU A 17 26.97 -26.64 28.65
CA LEU A 17 26.00 -25.76 28.01
C LEU A 17 26.78 -24.60 27.37
N ILE A 18 27.10 -24.75 26.10
CA ILE A 18 27.53 -23.64 25.27
C ILE A 18 26.28 -22.79 25.10
N PRO A 19 26.23 -21.54 25.59
CA PRO A 19 25.15 -20.66 25.23
C PRO A 19 25.27 -20.41 23.72
N ILE A 20 24.30 -20.90 22.96
CA ILE A 20 24.08 -20.43 21.60
C ILE A 20 23.67 -18.97 21.72
N GLY A 21 24.67 -18.10 21.83
CA GLY A 21 24.49 -16.69 21.67
C GLY A 21 24.00 -16.46 20.25
N CYS A 22 22.72 -16.17 20.08
CA CYS A 22 22.30 -15.40 18.94
C CYS A 22 23.16 -14.16 18.94
N THR A 23 24.17 -14.12 18.09
CA THR A 23 24.82 -12.86 17.74
C THR A 23 23.77 -12.05 16.99
N TYR A 24 22.98 -11.33 17.76
CA TYR A 24 22.25 -10.18 17.26
C TYR A 24 23.34 -9.26 16.73
N ASN A 25 23.51 -9.23 15.42
CA ASN A 25 24.29 -8.19 14.78
C ASN A 25 23.61 -6.89 15.20
N ASN A 26 24.21 -6.20 16.14
CA ASN A 26 23.97 -4.79 16.38
C ASN A 26 24.36 -4.04 15.11
N HIS A 27 23.49 -4.07 14.10
CA HIS A 27 23.37 -2.90 13.27
C HIS A 27 23.00 -1.79 14.23
N SER A 28 23.96 -0.92 14.38
CA SER A 28 23.89 0.25 15.24
C SER A 28 22.49 0.84 15.21
N SER A 29 21.75 0.72 16.30
CA SER A 29 20.44 1.35 16.50
C SER A 29 20.50 2.88 16.49
N THR A 30 21.67 3.44 16.15
CA THR A 30 21.87 4.88 16.02
C THR A 30 21.30 5.47 14.73
N ASP A 31 21.02 4.65 13.70
CA ASP A 31 20.48 5.17 12.45
C ASP A 31 18.92 5.19 12.41
N LEU A 32 18.26 4.65 13.44
CA LEU A 32 16.80 4.70 13.60
C LEU A 32 16.33 5.70 14.66
N LEU A 33 17.24 6.45 15.28
CA LEU A 33 16.85 7.64 16.02
C LEU A 33 16.51 8.74 14.99
N VAL A 34 15.35 8.61 14.36
CA VAL A 34 14.70 9.78 13.77
C VAL A 34 14.62 10.79 14.89
N ASN A 35 15.45 11.81 14.80
CA ASN A 35 15.50 12.87 15.80
C ASN A 35 14.07 13.40 15.95
N ASN A 36 13.51 13.42 17.17
CA ASN A 36 12.17 13.94 17.44
C ASN A 36 11.96 15.35 16.86
N GLN A 37 13.02 16.13 16.67
CA GLN A 37 12.96 17.41 15.99
C GLN A 37 12.67 17.30 14.49
N GLN A 38 13.15 16.25 13.79
CA GLN A 38 12.85 16.04 12.36
C GLN A 38 11.40 15.60 12.17
N ILE A 39 10.85 14.78 13.05
CA ILE A 39 9.43 14.40 13.01
C ILE A 39 8.55 15.63 13.27
N ALA A 40 8.92 16.49 14.24
CA ALA A 40 8.17 17.70 14.52
C ALA A 40 8.18 18.73 13.37
N THR A 41 9.27 18.77 12.57
CA THR A 41 9.35 19.67 11.39
C THR A 41 8.63 19.13 10.15
N ALA A 42 8.27 17.85 10.12
CA ALA A 42 7.46 17.26 9.06
C ALA A 42 5.94 17.53 9.24
N ILE A 43 5.53 17.97 10.42
CA ILE A 43 4.13 18.33 10.66
C ILE A 43 3.92 19.75 10.13
N ASN A 44 3.08 19.89 9.10
CA ASN A 44 2.69 21.21 8.62
C ASN A 44 1.72 21.87 9.63
N PRO A 45 2.12 22.91 10.39
CA PRO A 45 1.26 23.51 11.40
C PRO A 45 0.12 24.34 10.79
N GLU A 46 0.12 24.58 9.48
CA GLU A 46 -0.91 25.35 8.79
C GLU A 46 -2.15 24.53 8.43
N THR A 47 -2.10 23.20 8.55
CA THR A 47 -3.29 22.35 8.37
C THR A 47 -4.21 22.42 9.60
N SER A 48 -4.73 23.60 9.89
CA SER A 48 -5.84 23.77 10.86
C SER A 48 -7.21 23.44 10.27
N ARG A 49 -7.25 23.02 8.98
CA ARG A 49 -8.49 22.63 8.30
C ARG A 49 -9.02 21.30 8.86
N SER A 50 -10.30 21.26 9.12
CA SER A 50 -11.02 20.05 9.53
C SER A 50 -11.67 19.32 8.35
N ASP A 51 -11.56 19.87 7.15
CA ASP A 51 -12.18 19.41 5.91
C ASP A 51 -11.13 19.31 4.79
N CYS A 52 -11.37 18.42 3.85
CA CYS A 52 -10.71 18.36 2.56
C CYS A 52 -11.72 17.97 1.48
N ASP A 53 -11.48 18.38 0.24
CA ASP A 53 -12.48 18.20 -0.82
C ASP A 53 -12.36 16.82 -1.50
N THR A 54 -11.21 16.17 -1.40
CA THR A 54 -10.85 15.04 -2.23
C THR A 54 -10.49 13.81 -1.39
N LEU A 55 -10.94 12.63 -1.84
CA LEU A 55 -10.42 11.35 -1.43
C LEU A 55 -9.65 10.71 -2.58
N VAL A 56 -8.40 10.29 -2.33
CA VAL A 56 -7.58 9.54 -3.29
C VAL A 56 -7.56 8.07 -2.91
N ILE A 57 -7.76 7.18 -3.89
CA ILE A 57 -7.69 5.73 -3.71
C ILE A 57 -6.57 5.18 -4.60
N THR A 58 -5.59 4.49 -4.01
CA THR A 58 -4.45 3.86 -4.71
C THR A 58 -4.20 2.43 -4.23
N CYS A 59 -3.41 1.68 -5.00
CA CYS A 59 -2.77 0.48 -4.48
C CYS A 59 -1.61 0.84 -3.53
N ILE A 60 -1.25 -0.10 -2.64
CA ILE A 60 -0.07 0.04 -1.76
C ILE A 60 1.25 -0.25 -2.47
N ASP A 61 1.26 -0.58 -3.75
CA ASP A 61 2.45 -1.02 -4.47
C ASP A 61 3.56 0.04 -4.42
N TYR A 62 4.68 -0.33 -3.78
CA TYR A 62 5.80 0.58 -3.54
C TYR A 62 6.42 1.14 -4.82
N ARG A 63 6.29 0.41 -5.95
CA ARG A 63 6.84 0.82 -7.26
C ARG A 63 6.25 2.14 -7.75
N TYR A 64 5.05 2.46 -7.31
CA TYR A 64 4.27 3.63 -7.71
C TYR A 64 4.17 4.70 -6.61
N ALA A 65 4.52 4.36 -5.37
CA ALA A 65 4.24 5.22 -4.20
C ALA A 65 4.80 6.64 -4.34
N PHE A 66 6.05 6.78 -4.79
CA PHE A 66 6.67 8.09 -4.98
C PHE A 66 6.01 8.88 -6.13
N ALA A 67 5.82 8.23 -7.29
CA ALA A 67 5.21 8.87 -8.45
C ALA A 67 3.75 9.28 -8.17
N ASN A 68 3.00 8.46 -7.44
CA ASN A 68 1.65 8.80 -6.98
C ASN A 68 1.65 10.06 -6.12
N GLN A 69 2.58 10.15 -5.17
CA GLN A 69 2.68 11.32 -4.29
C GLN A 69 2.98 12.61 -5.09
N GLU A 70 3.91 12.56 -6.05
CA GLU A 70 4.21 13.70 -6.93
C GLU A 70 3.02 14.05 -7.82
N PHE A 71 2.40 13.05 -8.47
CA PHE A 71 1.25 13.26 -9.34
C PHE A 71 0.06 13.90 -8.60
N ILE A 72 -0.28 13.37 -7.42
CA ILE A 72 -1.38 13.90 -6.60
C ILE A 72 -1.08 15.34 -6.15
N ASN A 73 0.11 15.59 -5.65
CA ASN A 73 0.45 16.90 -5.09
C ASN A 73 0.68 17.97 -6.15
N GLU A 74 1.48 17.65 -7.18
CA GLU A 74 2.00 18.65 -8.11
C GLU A 74 1.16 18.72 -9.40
N THR A 75 0.75 17.56 -9.95
CA THR A 75 0.01 17.55 -11.22
C THR A 75 -1.49 17.78 -10.97
N LEU A 76 -2.07 17.13 -9.97
CA LEU A 76 -3.48 17.35 -9.61
C LEU A 76 -3.68 18.56 -8.69
N GLY A 77 -2.61 19.10 -8.10
CA GLY A 77 -2.65 20.26 -7.21
C GLY A 77 -3.37 20.01 -5.88
N LEU A 78 -3.40 18.76 -5.40
CA LEU A 78 -4.16 18.36 -4.22
C LEU A 78 -3.34 18.40 -2.92
N LYS A 79 -2.14 18.95 -2.95
CA LYS A 79 -1.27 19.01 -1.78
C LYS A 79 -2.03 19.54 -0.56
N ASP A 80 -1.94 18.78 0.55
CA ASP A 80 -2.57 19.11 1.84
C ASP A 80 -4.13 19.22 1.81
N ASN A 81 -4.78 18.70 0.74
CA ASN A 81 -6.24 18.78 0.56
C ASN A 81 -6.87 17.47 0.12
N TYR A 82 -6.39 16.33 0.62
CA TYR A 82 -7.02 15.05 0.33
C TYR A 82 -6.85 14.04 1.46
N ASP A 83 -7.85 13.19 1.62
CA ASP A 83 -7.73 11.91 2.33
C ASP A 83 -7.11 10.86 1.41
N HIS A 84 -6.38 9.91 1.96
CA HIS A 84 -5.77 8.85 1.17
C HIS A 84 -6.12 7.46 1.68
N ILE A 85 -6.75 6.65 0.82
CA ILE A 85 -6.91 5.22 1.02
C ILE A 85 -5.91 4.48 0.12
N SER A 86 -4.84 3.96 0.72
CA SER A 86 -3.85 3.13 0.05
C SER A 86 -3.94 1.70 0.59
N ILE A 87 -4.44 0.77 -0.25
CA ILE A 87 -4.70 -0.63 0.14
C ILE A 87 -4.27 -1.60 -0.97
N PRO A 88 -3.93 -2.87 -0.64
CA PRO A 88 -3.63 -3.87 -1.66
C PRO A 88 -4.74 -3.96 -2.70
N GLY A 89 -4.38 -3.81 -3.99
CA GLY A 89 -5.32 -3.85 -5.10
C GLY A 89 -6.15 -2.59 -5.33
N GLY A 90 -6.06 -1.56 -4.46
CA GLY A 90 -6.79 -0.30 -4.65
C GLY A 90 -8.24 -0.50 -5.08
N ILE A 91 -8.54 -0.18 -6.36
CA ILE A 91 -9.87 -0.26 -6.96
C ILE A 91 -10.46 -1.67 -7.01
N TYR A 92 -9.64 -2.72 -7.05
CA TYR A 92 -10.10 -4.12 -7.00
C TYR A 92 -11.06 -4.34 -5.83
N ASN A 93 -10.80 -3.70 -4.68
CA ASN A 93 -11.63 -3.83 -3.48
C ASN A 93 -13.04 -3.19 -3.64
N LEU A 94 -13.22 -2.29 -4.60
CA LEU A 94 -14.54 -1.71 -4.88
C LEU A 94 -15.34 -2.56 -5.87
N VAL A 95 -14.67 -3.14 -6.87
CA VAL A 95 -15.34 -3.99 -7.87
C VAL A 95 -15.60 -5.41 -7.36
N ASN A 96 -14.75 -5.92 -6.47
CA ASN A 96 -14.95 -7.24 -5.84
C ASN A 96 -16.09 -7.19 -4.80
N PRO A 97 -17.18 -7.97 -4.98
CA PRO A 97 -18.30 -7.98 -4.04
C PRO A 97 -17.93 -8.34 -2.59
N GLU A 98 -16.91 -9.16 -2.38
CA GLU A 98 -16.49 -9.63 -1.05
C GLU A 98 -15.84 -8.51 -0.20
N THR A 99 -15.16 -7.55 -0.85
CA THR A 99 -14.42 -6.49 -0.19
C THR A 99 -15.09 -5.11 -0.31
N ARG A 100 -16.05 -4.98 -1.22
CA ARG A 100 -16.73 -3.71 -1.57
C ARG A 100 -17.27 -2.97 -0.36
N GLU A 101 -18.02 -3.65 0.50
CA GLU A 101 -18.66 -3.01 1.65
C GLU A 101 -17.63 -2.49 2.67
N LEU A 102 -16.50 -3.18 2.82
CA LEU A 102 -15.41 -2.71 3.66
C LEU A 102 -14.84 -1.40 3.12
N LEU A 103 -14.56 -1.32 1.81
CA LEU A 103 -14.04 -0.09 1.20
C LEU A 103 -15.08 1.04 1.29
N PHE A 104 -16.35 0.78 1.01
CA PHE A 104 -17.41 1.76 1.19
C PHE A 104 -17.53 2.28 2.63
N SER A 105 -17.32 1.44 3.63
CA SER A 105 -17.34 1.88 5.03
C SER A 105 -16.22 2.89 5.34
N LYS A 106 -15.04 2.72 4.75
CA LYS A 106 -13.91 3.66 4.88
C LYS A 106 -14.19 4.95 4.12
N PHE A 107 -14.70 4.82 2.90
CA PHE A 107 -15.12 5.95 2.10
C PHE A 107 -16.19 6.82 2.81
N ALA A 108 -17.22 6.18 3.35
CA ALA A 108 -18.28 6.87 4.08
C ALA A 108 -17.78 7.67 5.29
N LEU A 109 -16.68 7.22 5.90
CA LEU A 109 -16.04 7.92 7.01
C LEU A 109 -15.43 9.25 6.53
N SER A 110 -14.68 9.25 5.44
CA SER A 110 -14.10 10.46 4.84
C SER A 110 -15.20 11.45 4.40
N VAL A 111 -16.24 10.96 3.72
CA VAL A 111 -17.39 11.82 3.34
C VAL A 111 -18.03 12.47 4.56
N LYS A 112 -18.21 11.71 5.64
CA LYS A 112 -18.86 12.21 6.86
C LYS A 112 -18.01 13.21 7.63
N LEU A 113 -16.70 12.98 7.72
CA LEU A 113 -15.80 13.77 8.58
C LEU A 113 -15.23 14.98 7.84
N HIS A 114 -14.93 14.84 6.55
CA HIS A 114 -14.19 15.83 5.79
C HIS A 114 -14.96 16.44 4.62
N LEU A 115 -16.24 16.06 4.43
CA LEU A 115 -17.15 16.63 3.42
C LEU A 115 -16.67 16.41 1.97
N ILE A 116 -16.06 15.25 1.69
CA ILE A 116 -15.54 14.88 0.37
C ILE A 116 -16.62 15.06 -0.70
N ASN A 117 -16.27 15.77 -1.77
CA ASN A 117 -17.10 15.94 -2.97
C ASN A 117 -16.43 15.44 -4.25
N GLN A 118 -15.12 15.11 -4.19
CA GLN A 118 -14.33 14.58 -5.28
C GLN A 118 -13.61 13.29 -4.88
N VAL A 119 -13.50 12.36 -5.82
CA VAL A 119 -12.68 11.14 -5.67
C VAL A 119 -11.72 11.04 -6.85
N VAL A 120 -10.47 10.76 -6.55
CA VAL A 120 -9.45 10.38 -7.53
C VAL A 120 -9.12 8.92 -7.32
N ILE A 121 -9.25 8.12 -8.34
CA ILE A 121 -8.91 6.69 -8.33
C ILE A 121 -7.73 6.47 -9.26
N ILE A 122 -6.63 5.92 -8.73
CA ILE A 122 -5.45 5.57 -9.49
C ILE A 122 -5.26 4.05 -9.39
N SER A 123 -5.45 3.36 -10.51
CA SER A 123 -5.16 1.93 -10.65
C SER A 123 -3.88 1.74 -11.44
N HIS A 124 -3.21 0.60 -11.29
CA HIS A 124 -1.95 0.35 -11.98
C HIS A 124 -1.91 -0.98 -12.71
N LYS A 125 -1.12 -1.06 -13.79
CA LYS A 125 -0.79 -2.30 -14.47
C LYS A 125 0.08 -3.20 -13.57
N ASP A 126 0.08 -4.48 -13.85
CA ASP A 126 0.83 -5.51 -13.11
C ASP A 126 0.48 -5.55 -11.62
N CYS A 127 -0.79 -5.36 -11.29
CA CYS A 127 -1.26 -5.39 -9.91
C CYS A 127 -1.40 -6.82 -9.38
N GLY A 128 -0.74 -7.10 -8.26
CA GLY A 128 -0.76 -8.43 -7.62
C GLY A 128 -2.15 -8.89 -7.19
N ALA A 129 -3.09 -7.97 -6.88
CA ALA A 129 -4.47 -8.33 -6.53
C ALA A 129 -5.25 -8.91 -7.72
N TYR A 130 -4.85 -8.60 -8.95
CA TYR A 130 -5.37 -9.18 -10.17
C TYR A 130 -4.55 -10.40 -10.65
N GLY A 131 -3.52 -10.80 -9.91
CA GLY A 131 -2.60 -11.88 -10.29
C GLY A 131 -1.43 -11.42 -11.19
N GLY A 132 -1.23 -10.10 -11.33
CA GLY A 132 -0.23 -9.49 -12.18
C GLY A 132 -0.59 -9.53 -13.67
N SER A 133 0.21 -8.89 -14.52
CA SER A 133 -0.03 -8.81 -15.98
C SER A 133 -0.16 -10.17 -16.65
N ALA A 134 0.57 -11.19 -16.14
CA ALA A 134 0.53 -12.55 -16.71
C ALA A 134 -0.86 -13.20 -16.64
N SER A 135 -1.73 -12.79 -15.73
CA SER A 135 -3.09 -13.33 -15.57
C SER A 135 -4.04 -12.94 -16.69
N PHE A 136 -3.72 -11.88 -17.44
CA PHE A 136 -4.60 -11.34 -18.49
C PHE A 136 -4.33 -11.91 -19.90
N GLY A 137 -3.22 -12.60 -20.08
CA GLY A 137 -2.83 -13.18 -21.37
C GLY A 137 -2.28 -12.18 -22.41
N SER A 138 -2.58 -10.89 -22.31
CA SER A 138 -2.00 -9.82 -23.12
C SER A 138 -2.09 -8.47 -22.42
N GLU A 139 -1.22 -7.53 -22.81
CA GLU A 139 -1.26 -6.15 -22.33
C GLU A 139 -2.57 -5.43 -22.70
N ILE A 140 -3.12 -5.73 -23.87
CA ILE A 140 -4.40 -5.17 -24.31
C ILE A 140 -5.52 -5.63 -23.40
N ALA A 141 -5.59 -6.92 -23.10
CA ALA A 141 -6.62 -7.49 -22.23
C ALA A 141 -6.50 -6.95 -20.78
N GLU A 142 -5.29 -6.77 -20.27
CA GLU A 142 -5.05 -6.12 -18.98
C GLU A 142 -5.59 -4.69 -18.98
N ASN A 143 -5.22 -3.90 -19.98
CA ASN A 143 -5.66 -2.51 -20.10
C ASN A 143 -7.20 -2.40 -20.17
N GLU A 144 -7.83 -3.20 -21.00
CA GLU A 144 -9.29 -3.23 -21.14
C GLU A 144 -9.98 -3.59 -19.82
N ASN A 145 -9.47 -4.60 -19.10
CA ASN A 145 -10.02 -5.03 -17.83
C ASN A 145 -9.89 -3.94 -16.75
N LEU A 146 -8.71 -3.38 -16.58
CA LEU A 146 -8.47 -2.32 -15.59
C LEU A 146 -9.30 -1.06 -15.88
N CYS A 147 -9.42 -0.67 -17.14
CA CYS A 147 -10.29 0.44 -17.55
C CYS A 147 -11.77 0.15 -17.30
N ALA A 148 -12.22 -1.09 -17.51
CA ALA A 148 -13.60 -1.49 -17.23
C ALA A 148 -13.89 -1.45 -15.72
N ASP A 149 -12.96 -1.92 -14.89
CA ASP A 149 -13.09 -1.88 -13.45
C ASP A 149 -13.07 -0.45 -12.90
N LEU A 150 -12.24 0.43 -13.43
CA LEU A 150 -12.24 1.86 -13.10
C LEU A 150 -13.62 2.49 -13.39
N ARG A 151 -14.20 2.23 -14.56
CA ARG A 151 -15.54 2.74 -14.91
C ARG A 151 -16.64 2.12 -14.05
N THR A 152 -16.54 0.83 -13.72
CA THR A 152 -17.46 0.15 -12.80
C THR A 152 -17.41 0.79 -11.42
N ALA A 153 -16.21 1.08 -10.92
CA ALA A 153 -16.02 1.74 -9.65
C ALA A 153 -16.65 3.14 -9.61
N ARG A 154 -16.47 3.93 -10.69
CA ARG A 154 -17.15 5.22 -10.83
C ARG A 154 -18.68 5.05 -10.73
N THR A 155 -19.24 4.08 -11.46
CA THR A 155 -20.67 3.82 -11.44
C THR A 155 -21.17 3.50 -10.03
N LEU A 156 -20.50 2.58 -9.33
CA LEU A 156 -20.83 2.20 -7.96
C LEU A 156 -20.76 3.37 -6.97
N LEU A 157 -19.78 4.26 -7.15
CA LEU A 157 -19.64 5.45 -6.31
C LEU A 157 -20.75 6.47 -6.57
N ILE A 158 -21.03 6.76 -7.85
CA ILE A 158 -22.08 7.74 -8.22
C ILE A 158 -23.48 7.24 -7.86
N GLU A 159 -23.76 5.94 -7.97
CA GLU A 159 -25.01 5.36 -7.50
C GLU A 159 -25.25 5.60 -6.01
N LYS A 160 -24.20 5.53 -5.20
CA LYS A 160 -24.29 5.74 -3.75
C LYS A 160 -24.16 7.20 -3.33
N TYR A 161 -23.41 8.00 -4.11
CA TYR A 161 -23.14 9.41 -3.86
C TYR A 161 -23.32 10.22 -5.18
N PRO A 162 -24.55 10.59 -5.56
CA PRO A 162 -24.84 11.14 -6.89
C PRO A 162 -24.19 12.50 -7.21
N THR A 163 -23.73 13.22 -6.21
CA THR A 163 -23.08 14.54 -6.38
C THR A 163 -21.56 14.45 -6.43
N LEU A 164 -21.02 13.23 -6.33
CA LEU A 164 -19.58 13.00 -6.27
C LEU A 164 -18.95 13.15 -7.65
N GLU A 165 -17.89 13.95 -7.75
CA GLU A 165 -17.03 13.97 -8.92
C GLU A 165 -16.01 12.81 -8.82
N VAL A 166 -15.90 11.98 -9.87
CA VAL A 166 -14.98 10.83 -9.87
C VAL A 166 -14.02 10.93 -11.05
N ASN A 167 -12.76 11.13 -10.76
CA ASN A 167 -11.65 11.16 -11.71
C ASN A 167 -10.88 9.85 -11.67
N LEU A 168 -10.65 9.25 -12.85
CA LEU A 168 -10.03 7.94 -13.01
C LEU A 168 -8.69 8.04 -13.72
N PHE A 169 -7.70 7.34 -13.19
CA PHE A 169 -6.38 7.24 -13.80
C PHE A 169 -5.90 5.79 -13.81
N LEU A 170 -5.20 5.42 -14.88
CA LEU A 170 -4.44 4.18 -14.99
C LEU A 170 -2.97 4.52 -15.10
N GLU A 171 -2.17 3.97 -14.19
CA GLU A 171 -0.72 4.14 -14.20
C GLU A 171 0.01 2.90 -14.70
N SER A 172 1.15 3.11 -15.32
CA SER A 172 1.99 2.04 -15.84
C SER A 172 3.47 2.40 -15.71
N LEU A 173 4.30 1.37 -15.46
CA LEU A 173 5.75 1.48 -15.52
C LEU A 173 6.22 1.34 -16.96
N VAL A 174 6.92 2.35 -17.45
CA VAL A 174 7.49 2.39 -18.81
C VAL A 174 9.00 2.51 -18.69
N LYS A 175 9.71 1.68 -19.46
CA LYS A 175 11.17 1.78 -19.53
C LYS A 175 11.56 2.82 -20.56
N GLU A 176 12.20 3.90 -20.12
CA GLU A 176 12.73 4.98 -20.94
C GLU A 176 14.26 5.04 -20.82
N GLY A 177 14.94 4.46 -21.81
CA GLY A 177 16.39 4.28 -21.74
C GLY A 177 16.77 3.32 -20.60
N ASP A 178 17.56 3.81 -19.64
CA ASP A 178 17.98 3.05 -18.45
C ASP A 178 17.11 3.32 -17.21
N GLN A 179 16.08 4.15 -17.33
CA GLN A 179 15.18 4.52 -16.23
C GLN A 179 13.80 3.88 -16.37
N MET A 180 13.14 3.67 -15.23
CA MET A 180 11.74 3.32 -15.16
C MET A 180 10.96 4.58 -14.81
N THR A 181 9.98 4.91 -15.66
CA THR A 181 9.12 6.09 -15.50
C THR A 181 7.67 5.62 -15.28
N VAL A 182 6.92 6.31 -14.44
CA VAL A 182 5.48 6.05 -14.26
C VAL A 182 4.69 7.01 -15.14
N HIS A 183 3.87 6.43 -16.01
CA HIS A 183 2.94 7.18 -16.86
C HIS A 183 1.54 7.10 -16.31
N PHE A 184 0.82 8.23 -16.30
CA PHE A 184 -0.57 8.33 -15.88
C PHE A 184 -1.46 8.65 -17.06
N GLU A 185 -2.45 7.79 -17.32
CA GLU A 185 -3.48 7.97 -18.35
C GLU A 185 -4.81 8.31 -17.69
N LYS A 186 -5.44 9.43 -18.07
CA LYS A 186 -6.79 9.76 -17.60
C LYS A 186 -7.82 8.93 -18.36
N ILE A 187 -8.65 8.20 -17.61
CA ILE A 187 -9.70 7.35 -18.17
C ILE A 187 -11.02 8.11 -18.21
N PRO A 188 -11.67 8.21 -19.36
CA PRO A 188 -12.93 8.93 -19.58
C PRO A 188 -14.14 8.31 -18.87
#